data_a19b2bf57492d02ee744e897035da167
#
_entry.id   a19b2bf57492d02ee744e897035da167
#
_cell.length_a   1.000
_cell.length_b   1.000
_cell.length_c   1.000
_cell.angle_alpha   90.00
_cell.angle_beta   90.00
_cell.angle_gamma   90.00
#
_symmetry.space_group_name_H-M   'P 1'
#
loop_
_entity.id
_entity.type
_entity.pdbx_description
1 polymer ?
#
loop_
_entity_poly.entity_id
_entity_poly.type
_entity_poly.pdbx_seq_one_letter_code
_entity_poly.pdbx_strand_id
1 'polypeptide(L)'
;YWEEIKTILSDARKNIPSTLGLCWAGFVMAYLEGVKKLNYDHKLFGVFELKNLAPDHPIIGELDDVFFCPQSRHAGMPDEAMEEASESGRLKLLAYGPEAGYSIFSTTDDRFIAHTGHPEYNATRLAEEAKRDHGNPEVPAPVNFDFNNPINRWRSHRNTFFAQWVSYCYLKISTHDMAVGKNLIASNTA
;
A
#
# COMPACT_ATOMS: atom_id res chain seq x y z
N TYR A 1 15.91 -0.80 16.88
CA TYR A 1 15.81 -0.71 15.40
C TYR A 1 14.73 0.28 14.93
N TRP A 2 13.87 0.79 15.87
CA TRP A 2 12.80 1.74 15.51
C TRP A 2 13.35 3.09 15.02
N GLU A 3 14.39 3.61 15.67
CA GLU A 3 15.01 4.88 15.30
C GLU A 3 15.75 4.77 13.96
N GLU A 4 16.36 3.62 13.67
CA GLU A 4 16.99 3.34 12.38
C GLU A 4 15.95 3.34 11.25
N ILE A 5 14.78 2.70 11.47
CA ILE A 5 13.69 2.71 10.49
C ILE A 5 13.20 4.14 10.22
N LYS A 6 12.96 4.93 11.25
CA LYS A 6 12.57 6.33 11.10
C LYS A 6 13.61 7.14 10.32
N THR A 7 14.88 6.93 10.61
CA THR A 7 15.99 7.58 9.89
C THR A 7 15.99 7.21 8.42
N ILE A 8 15.90 5.91 8.09
CA ILE A 8 15.84 5.42 6.70
C ILE A 8 14.63 5.99 5.96
N LEU A 9 13.45 5.96 6.56
CA LEU A 9 12.24 6.49 5.92
C LEU A 9 12.27 8.01 5.77
N SER A 10 12.83 8.73 6.74
CA SER A 10 13.01 10.19 6.64
C SER A 10 13.97 10.56 5.51
N ASP A 11 15.05 9.80 5.34
CA ASP A 11 15.99 9.99 4.23
C ASP A 11 15.34 9.62 2.89
N ALA A 12 14.65 8.50 2.83
CA ALA A 12 13.92 8.07 1.64
C ALA A 12 12.88 9.12 1.19
N ARG A 13 12.12 9.69 2.13
CA ARG A 13 11.13 10.73 1.81
C ARG A 13 11.76 11.97 1.17
N LYS A 14 13.01 12.28 1.47
CA LYS A 14 13.72 13.44 0.89
C LYS A 14 14.34 13.12 -0.47
N ASN A 15 14.90 11.93 -0.61
CA ASN A 15 15.84 11.61 -1.68
C ASN A 15 15.30 10.62 -2.72
N ILE A 16 14.20 9.90 -2.42
CA ILE A 16 13.61 8.88 -3.31
C ILE A 16 12.27 9.37 -3.85
N PRO A 17 11.95 9.15 -5.11
CA PRO A 17 10.71 9.63 -5.74
C PRO A 17 9.44 9.16 -5.03
N SER A 18 9.41 7.87 -4.64
CA SER A 18 8.33 7.28 -3.87
C SER A 18 8.81 5.98 -3.20
N THR A 19 8.33 5.72 -2.00
CA THR A 19 8.59 4.49 -1.24
C THR A 19 7.30 3.73 -1.05
N LEU A 20 7.27 2.45 -1.44
CA LEU A 20 6.11 1.58 -1.28
C LEU A 20 6.26 0.74 -0.01
N GLY A 21 5.32 0.89 0.92
CA GLY A 21 5.20 0.08 2.13
C GLY A 21 4.10 -0.97 2.02
N LEU A 22 4.47 -2.26 2.09
CA LEU A 22 3.51 -3.37 2.08
C LEU A 22 3.29 -3.91 3.50
N CYS A 23 2.07 -4.27 3.81
CA CYS A 23 1.63 -4.85 5.08
C CYS A 23 2.16 -4.05 6.29
N TRP A 24 3.09 -4.61 7.06
CA TRP A 24 3.67 -3.96 8.24
C TRP A 24 4.27 -2.58 7.94
N ALA A 25 4.95 -2.42 6.81
CA ALA A 25 5.53 -1.14 6.41
C ALA A 25 4.45 -0.07 6.15
N GLY A 26 3.27 -0.46 5.67
CA GLY A 26 2.11 0.44 5.56
C GLY A 26 1.68 1.00 6.92
N PHE A 27 1.65 0.16 7.97
CA PHE A 27 1.36 0.62 9.34
C PHE A 27 2.43 1.55 9.90
N VAL A 28 3.70 1.31 9.56
CA VAL A 28 4.79 2.24 9.92
C VAL A 28 4.59 3.61 9.28
N MET A 29 4.23 3.64 7.99
CA MET A 29 3.94 4.89 7.28
C MET A 29 2.74 5.63 7.89
N ALA A 30 1.65 4.93 8.20
CA ALA A 30 0.50 5.51 8.90
C ALA A 30 0.88 6.09 10.26
N TYR A 31 1.70 5.38 11.03
CA TYR A 31 2.16 5.84 12.33
C TYR A 31 3.00 7.13 12.23
N LEU A 32 3.86 7.27 11.21
CA LEU A 32 4.64 8.49 10.97
C LEU A 32 3.75 9.69 10.64
N GLU A 33 2.57 9.45 10.08
CA GLU A 33 1.54 10.47 9.81
C GLU A 33 0.52 10.61 10.97
N GLY A 34 0.82 10.02 12.13
CA GLY A 34 0.02 10.18 13.36
C GLY A 34 -1.13 9.21 13.52
N VAL A 35 -1.30 8.24 12.63
CA VAL A 35 -2.35 7.23 12.72
C VAL A 35 -1.83 5.98 13.41
N LYS A 36 -2.43 5.62 14.54
CA LYS A 36 -2.06 4.42 15.32
C LYS A 36 -2.81 3.20 14.80
N LYS A 37 -2.13 2.05 14.77
CA LYS A 37 -2.77 0.78 14.43
C LYS A 37 -3.79 0.37 15.50
N LEU A 38 -4.83 -0.33 15.05
CA LEU A 38 -5.78 -1.09 15.85
C LEU A 38 -5.43 -2.58 15.74
N ASN A 39 -5.30 -3.29 16.87
CA ASN A 39 -5.13 -4.74 16.85
C ASN A 39 -6.49 -5.42 16.72
N TYR A 40 -6.55 -6.48 15.93
CA TYR A 40 -7.75 -7.30 15.75
C TYR A 40 -7.73 -8.48 16.73
N ASP A 41 -8.91 -8.91 17.17
CA ASP A 41 -9.06 -10.12 17.99
C ASP A 41 -8.72 -11.39 17.19
N HIS A 42 -9.00 -11.37 15.89
CA HIS A 42 -8.70 -12.46 14.96
C HIS A 42 -7.98 -11.93 13.73
N LYS A 43 -7.19 -12.80 13.11
CA LYS A 43 -6.50 -12.48 11.87
C LYS A 43 -7.48 -12.13 10.76
N LEU A 44 -7.33 -10.99 10.13
CA LEU A 44 -7.97 -10.69 8.84
C LEU A 44 -7.23 -11.48 7.78
N PHE A 45 -7.88 -12.55 7.26
CA PHE A 45 -7.23 -13.52 6.43
C PHE A 45 -8.10 -13.96 5.24
N GLY A 46 -7.58 -13.84 4.03
CA GLY A 46 -8.29 -14.20 2.82
C GLY A 46 -8.09 -13.23 1.66
N VAL A 47 -9.06 -13.18 0.74
CA VAL A 47 -9.06 -12.29 -0.44
C VAL A 47 -10.26 -11.36 -0.36
N PHE A 48 -10.00 -10.08 -0.23
CA PHE A 48 -11.01 -9.06 0.02
C PHE A 48 -11.19 -8.14 -1.17
N GLU A 49 -12.42 -7.70 -1.35
CA GLU A 49 -12.80 -6.70 -2.31
C GLU A 49 -12.39 -5.31 -1.80
N LEU A 50 -11.83 -4.50 -2.67
CA LEU A 50 -11.47 -3.11 -2.41
C LEU A 50 -12.08 -2.23 -3.49
N LYS A 51 -12.65 -1.11 -3.09
CA LYS A 51 -13.13 -0.04 -3.97
C LYS A 51 -12.00 0.94 -4.23
N ASN A 52 -11.78 1.30 -5.49
CA ASN A 52 -10.91 2.40 -5.88
C ASN A 52 -11.60 3.74 -5.54
N LEU A 53 -10.97 4.54 -4.69
CA LEU A 53 -11.47 5.85 -4.26
C LEU A 53 -10.84 7.01 -5.02
N ALA A 54 -9.84 6.74 -5.87
CA ALA A 54 -9.04 7.76 -6.54
C ALA A 54 -8.74 7.38 -8.00
N PRO A 55 -9.77 7.38 -8.88
CA PRO A 55 -9.61 6.98 -10.28
C PRO A 55 -8.67 7.87 -11.09
N ASP A 56 -8.39 9.07 -10.61
CA ASP A 56 -7.44 10.00 -11.26
C ASP A 56 -6.02 9.93 -10.67
N HIS A 57 -5.78 9.04 -9.69
CA HIS A 57 -4.48 8.94 -9.03
C HIS A 57 -3.48 8.17 -9.91
N PRO A 58 -2.23 8.65 -10.09
CA PRO A 58 -1.28 8.10 -11.06
C PRO A 58 -0.86 6.65 -10.79
N ILE A 59 -1.08 6.14 -9.57
CA ILE A 59 -0.63 4.79 -9.19
C ILE A 59 -1.79 3.80 -9.16
N ILE A 60 -3.00 4.23 -8.82
CA ILE A 60 -4.15 3.31 -8.72
C ILE A 60 -5.27 3.61 -9.71
N GLY A 61 -5.18 4.71 -10.47
CA GLY A 61 -6.24 5.12 -11.39
C GLY A 61 -6.55 4.08 -12.48
N GLU A 62 -5.54 3.32 -12.90
CA GLU A 62 -5.70 2.25 -13.89
C GLU A 62 -6.22 0.92 -13.31
N LEU A 63 -6.46 0.85 -11.98
CA LEU A 63 -7.15 -0.29 -11.39
C LEU A 63 -8.65 -0.17 -11.66
N ASP A 64 -9.32 -1.32 -11.72
CA ASP A 64 -10.78 -1.37 -11.79
C ASP A 64 -11.41 -0.61 -10.61
N ASP A 65 -12.65 -0.11 -10.78
CA ASP A 65 -13.41 0.53 -9.70
C ASP A 65 -13.53 -0.36 -8.46
N VAL A 66 -13.54 -1.68 -8.70
CA VAL A 66 -13.55 -2.74 -7.69
C VAL A 66 -12.49 -3.77 -8.05
N PHE A 67 -11.62 -4.08 -7.11
CA PHE A 67 -10.54 -5.03 -7.30
C PHE A 67 -10.31 -5.89 -6.05
N PHE A 68 -9.52 -6.95 -6.19
CA PHE A 68 -9.28 -7.90 -5.10
C PHE A 68 -7.83 -7.84 -4.61
N CYS A 69 -7.67 -8.00 -3.29
CA CYS A 69 -6.35 -8.10 -2.69
C CYS A 69 -6.33 -9.11 -1.53
N PRO A 70 -5.30 -9.96 -1.44
CA PRO A 70 -5.07 -10.77 -0.25
C PRO A 70 -4.75 -9.91 0.97
N GLN A 71 -5.35 -10.29 2.11
CA GLN A 71 -5.05 -9.75 3.42
C GLN A 71 -4.58 -10.89 4.33
N SER A 72 -3.57 -10.63 5.14
CA SER A 72 -3.02 -11.56 6.13
C SER A 72 -2.40 -10.77 7.27
N ARG A 73 -3.23 -10.29 8.20
CA ARG A 73 -2.78 -9.37 9.25
C ARG A 73 -3.64 -9.44 10.50
N HIS A 74 -3.03 -9.15 11.66
CA HIS A 74 -3.67 -9.05 12.96
C HIS A 74 -3.94 -7.59 13.39
N ALA A 75 -3.82 -6.66 12.45
CA ALA A 75 -4.03 -5.24 12.76
C ALA A 75 -4.64 -4.50 11.57
N GLY A 76 -5.25 -3.36 11.86
CA GLY A 76 -5.74 -2.37 10.93
C GLY A 76 -5.46 -0.96 11.43
N MET A 77 -6.13 0.02 10.82
CA MET A 77 -6.22 1.39 11.30
C MET A 77 -7.69 1.70 11.52
N PRO A 78 -8.05 2.48 12.57
CA PRO A 78 -9.42 2.98 12.73
C PRO A 78 -9.79 3.86 11.52
N ASP A 79 -10.98 3.62 10.94
CA ASP A 79 -11.44 4.37 9.78
C ASP A 79 -11.54 5.87 10.08
N GLU A 80 -12.05 6.24 11.25
CA GLU A 80 -12.18 7.62 11.69
C GLU A 80 -10.81 8.33 11.78
N ALA A 81 -9.77 7.62 12.23
CA ALA A 81 -8.42 8.19 12.31
C ALA A 81 -7.78 8.38 10.92
N MET A 82 -8.12 7.51 9.97
CA MET A 82 -7.68 7.64 8.58
C MET A 82 -8.39 8.82 7.90
N GLU A 83 -9.68 8.97 8.12
CA GLU A 83 -10.50 10.08 7.62
C GLU A 83 -10.01 11.42 8.17
N GLU A 84 -9.78 11.53 9.49
CA GLU A 84 -9.19 12.72 10.12
C GLU A 84 -7.81 13.06 9.53
N ALA A 85 -6.97 12.05 9.28
CA ALA A 85 -5.67 12.26 8.66
C ALA A 85 -5.78 12.77 7.22
N SER A 86 -6.82 12.34 6.50
CA SER A 86 -7.12 12.82 5.15
C SER A 86 -7.67 14.25 5.16
N GLU A 87 -8.64 14.55 6.01
CA GLU A 87 -9.24 15.89 6.15
C GLU A 87 -8.20 16.94 6.57
N SER A 88 -7.25 16.55 7.44
CA SER A 88 -6.13 17.43 7.84
C SER A 88 -5.00 17.53 6.79
N GLY A 89 -5.15 16.93 5.61
CA GLY A 89 -4.20 17.02 4.51
C GLY A 89 -2.90 16.24 4.73
N ARG A 90 -2.87 15.26 5.64
CA ARG A 90 -1.70 14.39 5.88
C ARG A 90 -1.68 13.19 4.94
N LEU A 91 -2.85 12.62 4.64
CA LEU A 91 -3.01 11.43 3.80
C LEU A 91 -4.00 11.66 2.66
N LYS A 92 -3.85 10.86 1.60
CA LYS A 92 -4.86 10.60 0.57
C LYS A 92 -5.33 9.17 0.76
N LEU A 93 -6.64 8.96 0.83
CA LEU A 93 -7.27 7.65 0.94
C LEU A 93 -7.53 7.12 -0.48
N LEU A 94 -6.89 6.03 -0.84
CA LEU A 94 -6.87 5.57 -2.23
C LEU A 94 -7.75 4.34 -2.47
N ALA A 95 -7.85 3.41 -1.52
CA ALA A 95 -8.75 2.26 -1.64
C ALA A 95 -9.30 1.81 -0.29
N TYR A 96 -10.55 1.38 -0.30
CA TYR A 96 -11.32 0.96 0.87
C TYR A 96 -12.03 -0.37 0.65
N GLY A 97 -12.10 -1.20 1.66
CA GLY A 97 -12.94 -2.40 1.71
C GLY A 97 -13.69 -2.48 3.04
N PRO A 98 -14.99 -2.88 3.05
CA PRO A 98 -15.79 -2.91 4.28
C PRO A 98 -15.17 -3.75 5.41
N GLU A 99 -14.51 -4.86 5.06
CA GLU A 99 -13.84 -5.73 6.03
C GLU A 99 -12.36 -5.35 6.22
N ALA A 100 -11.74 -4.74 5.19
CA ALA A 100 -10.31 -4.46 5.18
C ALA A 100 -9.94 -3.02 5.60
N GLY A 101 -10.94 -2.12 5.71
CA GLY A 101 -10.73 -0.70 5.98
C GLY A 101 -9.96 -0.01 4.85
N TYR A 102 -9.36 1.14 5.13
CA TYR A 102 -8.51 1.86 4.20
C TYR A 102 -7.21 1.10 3.95
N SER A 103 -7.19 0.32 2.89
CA SER A 103 -6.10 -0.62 2.58
C SER A 103 -4.99 -0.03 1.74
N ILE A 104 -5.29 0.99 0.91
CA ILE A 104 -4.28 1.74 0.16
C ILE A 104 -4.45 3.23 0.45
N PHE A 105 -3.35 3.87 0.78
CA PHE A 105 -3.28 5.31 1.04
C PHE A 105 -1.89 5.85 0.70
N SER A 106 -1.76 7.15 0.55
CA SER A 106 -0.47 7.82 0.37
C SER A 106 -0.33 9.06 1.23
N THR A 107 0.89 9.53 1.43
CA THR A 107 1.13 10.92 1.84
C THR A 107 0.67 11.87 0.73
N THR A 108 0.34 13.11 1.07
CA THR A 108 -0.18 14.09 0.08
C THR A 108 0.81 14.40 -1.05
N ASP A 109 2.12 14.21 -0.81
CA ASP A 109 3.19 14.33 -1.80
C ASP A 109 3.48 13.04 -2.60
N ASP A 110 2.75 11.95 -2.33
CA ASP A 110 2.93 10.60 -2.89
C ASP A 110 4.36 10.02 -2.72
N ARG A 111 5.10 10.57 -1.75
CA ARG A 111 6.43 10.05 -1.39
C ARG A 111 6.36 8.73 -0.64
N PHE A 112 5.28 8.51 0.11
CA PHE A 112 4.95 7.22 0.71
C PHE A 112 3.64 6.71 0.14
N ILE A 113 3.67 5.51 -0.40
CA ILE A 113 2.49 4.73 -0.81
C ILE A 113 2.43 3.53 0.12
N ALA A 114 1.32 3.37 0.79
CA ALA A 114 1.08 2.27 1.71
C ALA A 114 -0.01 1.34 1.17
N HIS A 115 0.24 0.05 1.25
CA HIS A 115 -0.73 -0.99 0.97
C HIS A 115 -0.71 -2.02 2.11
N THR A 116 -1.76 -2.08 2.93
CA THR A 116 -1.80 -2.96 4.11
C THR A 116 -2.04 -4.43 3.80
N GLY A 117 -2.46 -4.74 2.58
CA GLY A 117 -2.58 -6.12 2.08
C GLY A 117 -1.28 -6.64 1.48
N HIS A 118 -1.41 -7.80 0.84
CA HIS A 118 -0.32 -8.54 0.19
C HIS A 118 -0.56 -8.72 -1.32
N PRO A 119 -0.57 -7.64 -2.13
CA PRO A 119 -0.73 -7.76 -3.58
C PRO A 119 0.33 -8.65 -4.20
N GLU A 120 1.54 -8.72 -3.62
CA GLU A 120 2.67 -9.54 -4.08
C GLU A 120 2.44 -11.04 -3.95
N TYR A 121 1.49 -11.50 -3.13
CA TYR A 121 1.23 -12.94 -2.97
C TYR A 121 0.72 -13.54 -4.27
N ASN A 122 1.18 -14.74 -4.57
CA ASN A 122 0.49 -15.63 -5.50
C ASN A 122 -0.51 -16.54 -4.73
N ALA A 123 -1.34 -17.27 -5.45
CA ALA A 123 -2.34 -18.14 -4.83
C ALA A 123 -1.70 -19.28 -4.01
N THR A 124 -0.54 -19.79 -4.46
CA THR A 124 0.20 -20.84 -3.74
C THR A 124 0.69 -20.33 -2.38
N ARG A 125 1.26 -19.10 -2.32
CA ARG A 125 1.73 -18.51 -1.06
C ARG A 125 0.60 -18.34 -0.04
N LEU A 126 -0.57 -17.86 -0.49
CA LEU A 126 -1.73 -17.71 0.39
C LEU A 126 -2.25 -19.08 0.87
N ALA A 127 -2.26 -20.10 0.00
CA ALA A 127 -2.66 -21.47 0.35
C ALA A 127 -1.68 -22.12 1.35
N GLU A 128 -0.37 -21.93 1.19
CA GLU A 128 0.64 -22.41 2.12
C GLU A 128 0.46 -21.81 3.52
N GLU A 129 0.18 -20.50 3.57
CA GLU A 129 -0.08 -19.80 4.82
C GLU A 129 -1.37 -20.31 5.47
N ALA A 130 -2.45 -20.52 4.71
CA ALA A 130 -3.68 -21.08 5.21
C ALA A 130 -3.51 -22.51 5.77
N LYS A 131 -2.70 -23.33 5.09
CA LYS A 131 -2.38 -24.71 5.56
C LYS A 131 -1.54 -24.69 6.83
N ARG A 132 -0.55 -23.80 6.92
CA ARG A 132 0.30 -23.63 8.11
C ARG A 132 -0.53 -23.27 9.34
N ASP A 133 -1.49 -22.36 9.17
CA ASP A 133 -2.27 -21.80 10.25
C ASP A 133 -3.56 -22.60 10.52
N HIS A 134 -3.84 -23.64 9.73
CA HIS A 134 -5.03 -24.46 9.86
C HIS A 134 -5.13 -25.13 11.25
N GLY A 135 -6.27 -24.96 11.89
CA GLY A 135 -6.52 -25.48 13.24
C GLY A 135 -6.04 -24.55 14.39
N ASN A 136 -5.43 -23.42 14.06
CA ASN A 136 -5.15 -22.39 15.06
C ASN A 136 -6.44 -21.61 15.37
N PRO A 137 -6.94 -21.60 16.65
CA PRO A 137 -8.19 -20.93 17.01
C PRO A 137 -8.15 -19.41 16.81
N GLU A 138 -6.97 -18.78 16.79
CA GLU A 138 -6.79 -17.34 16.56
C GLU A 138 -6.78 -16.96 15.07
N VAL A 139 -6.71 -17.97 14.18
CA VAL A 139 -6.66 -17.75 12.74
C VAL A 139 -7.87 -18.40 12.08
N PRO A 140 -8.86 -17.63 11.67
CA PRO A 140 -10.03 -18.15 10.97
C PRO A 140 -9.63 -18.72 9.60
N ALA A 141 -10.51 -19.56 9.02
CA ALA A 141 -10.35 -19.97 7.65
C ALA A 141 -10.31 -18.75 6.71
N PRO A 142 -9.51 -18.81 5.62
CA PRO A 142 -9.40 -17.66 4.73
C PRO A 142 -10.74 -17.36 4.04
N VAL A 143 -11.16 -16.09 4.12
CA VAL A 143 -12.39 -15.60 3.49
C VAL A 143 -12.18 -15.52 1.97
N ASN A 144 -13.19 -15.93 1.19
CA ASN A 144 -13.20 -15.86 -0.28
C ASN A 144 -12.01 -16.57 -0.97
N PHE A 145 -11.43 -17.58 -0.32
CA PHE A 145 -10.29 -18.31 -0.83
C PHE A 145 -10.31 -19.78 -0.40
N ASP A 146 -10.35 -20.70 -1.38
CA ASP A 146 -10.20 -22.13 -1.15
C ASP A 146 -8.71 -22.50 -1.25
N PHE A 147 -8.09 -22.85 -0.14
CA PHE A 147 -6.67 -23.22 -0.10
C PHE A 147 -6.39 -24.64 -0.64
N ASN A 148 -7.42 -25.46 -0.87
CA ASN A 148 -7.28 -26.76 -1.53
C ASN A 148 -7.35 -26.64 -3.06
N ASN A 149 -8.04 -25.59 -3.56
CA ASN A 149 -8.13 -25.26 -4.99
C ASN A 149 -7.84 -23.75 -5.18
N PRO A 150 -6.58 -23.32 -5.01
CA PRO A 150 -6.22 -21.92 -4.96
C PRO A 150 -6.36 -21.24 -6.33
N ILE A 151 -7.25 -20.24 -6.40
CA ILE A 151 -7.48 -19.42 -7.60
C ILE A 151 -6.98 -17.99 -7.33
N ASN A 152 -6.14 -17.48 -8.22
CA ASN A 152 -5.66 -16.09 -8.15
C ASN A 152 -6.62 -15.16 -8.89
N ARG A 153 -7.33 -14.31 -8.15
CA ARG A 153 -8.26 -13.29 -8.67
C ARG A 153 -7.71 -11.86 -8.63
N TRP A 154 -6.44 -11.68 -8.22
CA TRP A 154 -5.81 -10.37 -8.05
C TRP A 154 -4.55 -10.16 -8.90
N ARG A 155 -4.24 -11.09 -9.81
CA ARG A 155 -3.00 -11.04 -10.61
C ARG A 155 -2.92 -9.80 -11.50
N SER A 156 -4.01 -9.46 -12.21
CA SER A 156 -4.07 -8.28 -13.07
C SER A 156 -3.97 -6.99 -12.25
N HIS A 157 -4.75 -6.89 -11.17
CA HIS A 157 -4.73 -5.74 -10.25
C HIS A 157 -3.33 -5.51 -9.68
N ARG A 158 -2.70 -6.57 -9.17
CA ARG A 158 -1.30 -6.52 -8.71
C ARG A 158 -0.34 -6.02 -9.77
N ASN A 159 -0.40 -6.58 -10.97
CA ASN A 159 0.51 -6.22 -12.04
C ASN A 159 0.33 -4.75 -12.45
N THR A 160 -0.91 -4.29 -12.56
CA THR A 160 -1.23 -2.88 -12.83
C THR A 160 -0.69 -1.98 -11.72
N PHE A 161 -0.98 -2.28 -10.45
CA PHE A 161 -0.50 -1.50 -9.31
C PHE A 161 1.02 -1.32 -9.31
N PHE A 162 1.79 -2.40 -9.41
CA PHE A 162 3.24 -2.31 -9.42
C PHE A 162 3.79 -1.62 -10.67
N ALA A 163 3.20 -1.86 -11.85
CA ALA A 163 3.62 -1.21 -13.08
C ALA A 163 3.40 0.32 -13.01
N GLN A 164 2.25 0.76 -12.50
CA GLN A 164 1.95 2.18 -12.32
C GLN A 164 2.87 2.84 -11.28
N TRP A 165 3.13 2.18 -10.15
CA TRP A 165 4.08 2.71 -9.17
C TRP A 165 5.50 2.86 -9.73
N VAL A 166 6.01 1.86 -10.47
CA VAL A 166 7.32 1.93 -11.14
C VAL A 166 7.34 3.05 -12.18
N SER A 167 6.30 3.17 -13.00
CA SER A 167 6.16 4.24 -13.99
C SER A 167 6.13 5.62 -13.34
N TYR A 168 5.40 5.77 -12.23
CA TYR A 168 5.38 6.99 -11.44
C TYR A 168 6.79 7.38 -10.94
N CYS A 169 7.53 6.43 -10.36
CA CYS A 169 8.90 6.65 -9.92
C CYS A 169 9.82 7.10 -11.07
N TYR A 170 9.73 6.42 -12.21
CA TYR A 170 10.53 6.74 -13.39
C TYR A 170 10.26 8.16 -13.92
N LEU A 171 8.99 8.55 -14.02
CA LEU A 171 8.60 9.89 -14.47
C LEU A 171 9.10 10.98 -13.51
N LYS A 172 9.08 10.73 -12.19
CA LYS A 172 9.59 11.68 -11.20
C LYS A 172 11.11 11.86 -11.29
N ILE A 173 11.87 10.81 -11.54
CA ILE A 173 13.32 10.89 -11.78
C ILE A 173 13.60 11.68 -13.06
N SER A 174 12.97 11.30 -14.17
CA SER A 174 13.20 11.94 -15.48
C SER A 174 12.89 13.44 -15.46
N THR A 175 11.82 13.87 -14.77
CA THR A 175 11.48 15.29 -14.64
C THR A 175 12.49 16.05 -13.77
N HIS A 176 13.04 15.41 -12.74
CA HIS A 176 14.08 16.00 -11.90
C HIS A 176 15.37 16.22 -12.69
N ASP A 177 15.82 15.21 -13.42
CA ASP A 177 17.05 15.29 -14.23
C ASP A 177 16.95 16.36 -15.33
N MET A 178 15.79 16.48 -15.97
CA MET A 178 15.55 17.56 -16.96
C MET A 178 15.56 18.95 -16.31
N ALA A 179 15.06 19.10 -15.09
CA ALA A 179 15.10 20.38 -14.38
C ALA A 179 16.52 20.75 -13.96
N VAL A 180 17.30 19.80 -13.49
CA VAL A 180 18.72 19.98 -13.16
C VAL A 180 19.53 20.34 -14.41
N GLY A 181 19.31 19.64 -15.53
CA GLY A 181 19.96 19.95 -16.81
C GLY A 181 19.67 21.36 -17.34
N LYS A 182 18.43 21.82 -17.25
CA LYS A 182 18.05 23.19 -17.62
C LYS A 182 18.73 24.26 -16.75
N ASN A 183 18.85 24.02 -15.45
CA ASN A 183 19.52 24.93 -14.54
C ASN A 183 21.03 25.01 -14.81
N LEU A 184 21.69 23.92 -15.16
CA LEU A 184 23.12 23.89 -15.54
C LEU A 184 23.36 24.64 -16.86
N ILE A 185 22.46 24.53 -17.83
CA ILE A 185 22.57 25.27 -19.10
C ILE A 185 22.38 26.78 -18.86
N ALA A 186 21.40 27.17 -18.05
CA ALA A 186 21.14 28.58 -17.73
C ALA A 186 22.29 29.23 -16.95
N SER A 187 22.97 28.50 -16.07
CA SER A 187 24.13 29.01 -15.32
C SER A 187 25.41 29.15 -16.13
N ASN A 188 25.52 28.46 -17.28
CA ASN A 188 26.68 28.53 -18.18
C ASN A 188 26.51 29.58 -19.29
N THR A 189 25.35 30.21 -19.39
CA THR A 189 25.04 31.27 -20.39
C THR A 189 24.93 32.66 -19.80
N ALA A 190 25.19 32.81 -18.51
CA ALA A 190 25.28 34.09 -17.76
C ALA A 190 26.73 34.44 -17.40
#